data_6e476d709202bc6ba7ca1801c5f95c79
#
_entry.id   6e476d709202bc6ba7ca1801c5f95c79
#
_cell.length_a   1.000
_cell.length_b   1.000
_cell.length_c   1.000
_cell.angle_alpha   90.00
_cell.angle_beta   90.00
_cell.angle_gamma   90.00
#
_symmetry.space_group_name_H-M   'P 1'
#
loop_
_entity.id
_entity.type
_entity.pdbx_description
1 polymer ?
#
loop_
_entity_poly.entity_id
_entity_poly.type
_entity_poly.pdbx_seq_one_letter_code
_entity_poly.pdbx_strand_id
1 'polypeptide(L)'
;MLSGLVEENAILRALGVATANALLAASPNPGATNVNALEPAKISPACHVAMVGYFGPLVKELREVGCRLDIIELDSTRPGVLSPEEGERVLACCDVAILTGTSLITATLDKLMASLGTPRSVILLGPSAPLCPEVFADTPLTQVSGARVLDCDGVLRVVSEGGGTPLLKKYVAFETLLLNG
;
A
#
# COMPACT_ATOMS: atom_id res chain seq x y z
N MET A 1 -18.73 7.86 -11.26
CA MET A 1 -17.87 6.86 -10.58
C MET A 1 -16.76 7.49 -9.74
N LEU A 2 -16.05 8.54 -10.23
CA LEU A 2 -15.05 9.25 -9.39
C LEU A 2 -15.66 9.94 -8.16
N SER A 3 -16.91 10.36 -8.17
CA SER A 3 -17.63 10.85 -6.98
C SER A 3 -17.62 9.87 -5.81
N GLY A 4 -17.46 8.58 -6.09
CA GLY A 4 -17.34 7.55 -5.07
C GLY A 4 -16.16 7.74 -4.10
N LEU A 5 -15.12 8.48 -4.50
CA LEU A 5 -13.94 8.73 -3.65
C LEU A 5 -14.25 9.47 -2.34
N VAL A 6 -15.30 10.29 -2.33
CA VAL A 6 -15.71 11.09 -1.17
C VAL A 6 -16.96 10.55 -0.44
N GLU A 7 -17.44 9.37 -0.85
CA GLU A 7 -18.61 8.75 -0.24
C GLU A 7 -18.28 8.10 1.12
N GLU A 8 -19.24 8.07 2.03
CA GLU A 8 -19.08 7.35 3.30
C GLU A 8 -19.12 5.83 3.12
N ASN A 9 -19.79 5.35 2.06
CA ASN A 9 -19.91 3.93 1.77
C ASN A 9 -18.61 3.35 1.19
N ALA A 10 -18.03 2.37 1.85
CA ALA A 10 -16.76 1.74 1.44
C ALA A 10 -16.81 1.08 0.05
N ILE A 11 -17.98 0.55 -0.37
CA ILE A 11 -18.15 -0.06 -1.70
C ILE A 11 -18.06 1.04 -2.78
N LEU A 12 -18.71 2.18 -2.55
CA LEU A 12 -18.65 3.30 -3.48
C LEU A 12 -17.23 3.88 -3.55
N ARG A 13 -16.52 3.97 -2.41
CA ARG A 13 -15.10 4.35 -2.40
C ARG A 13 -14.23 3.35 -3.16
N ALA A 14 -14.46 2.05 -3.00
CA ALA A 14 -13.74 1.02 -3.75
C ALA A 14 -13.93 1.18 -5.27
N LEU A 15 -15.16 1.45 -5.72
CA LEU A 15 -15.44 1.74 -7.13
C LEU A 15 -14.76 3.04 -7.60
N GLY A 16 -14.74 4.07 -6.75
CA GLY A 16 -14.05 5.33 -7.02
C GLY A 16 -12.54 5.12 -7.21
N VAL A 17 -11.90 4.43 -6.28
CA VAL A 17 -10.45 4.10 -6.33
C VAL A 17 -10.14 3.23 -7.56
N ALA A 18 -10.95 2.20 -7.83
CA ALA A 18 -10.75 1.36 -9.02
C ALA A 18 -10.89 2.16 -10.33
N THR A 19 -11.87 3.09 -10.38
CA THR A 19 -12.05 3.97 -11.54
C THR A 19 -10.86 4.92 -11.72
N ALA A 20 -10.35 5.52 -10.64
CA ALA A 20 -9.17 6.36 -10.68
C ALA A 20 -7.95 5.58 -11.20
N ASN A 21 -7.70 4.39 -10.65
CA ASN A 21 -6.59 3.54 -11.10
C ASN A 21 -6.72 3.12 -12.57
N ALA A 22 -7.93 2.83 -13.06
CA ALA A 22 -8.16 2.49 -14.47
C ALA A 22 -7.88 3.69 -15.39
N LEU A 23 -8.23 4.91 -14.98
CA LEU A 23 -7.93 6.13 -15.75
C LEU A 23 -6.44 6.44 -15.76
N LEU A 24 -5.75 6.29 -14.63
CA LEU A 24 -4.30 6.47 -14.52
C LEU A 24 -3.53 5.45 -15.37
N ALA A 25 -4.03 4.21 -15.46
CA ALA A 25 -3.41 3.16 -16.29
C ALA A 25 -3.39 3.49 -17.78
N ALA A 26 -4.30 4.36 -18.26
CA ALA A 26 -4.34 4.81 -19.65
C ALA A 26 -3.15 5.72 -20.02
N SER A 27 -2.53 6.39 -19.03
CA SER A 27 -1.35 7.24 -19.21
C SER A 27 -0.33 6.92 -18.13
N PRO A 28 0.45 5.83 -18.28
CA PRO A 28 1.39 5.40 -17.26
C PRO A 28 2.41 6.49 -16.94
N ASN A 29 2.74 6.63 -15.65
CA ASN A 29 3.74 7.58 -15.22
C ASN A 29 5.14 7.12 -15.67
N PRO A 30 5.91 7.96 -16.42
CA PRO A 30 7.23 7.58 -16.91
C PRO A 30 8.27 7.38 -15.80
N GLY A 31 8.03 7.89 -14.58
CA GLY A 31 8.87 7.65 -13.41
C GLY A 31 8.58 6.32 -12.71
N ALA A 32 7.54 5.57 -13.13
CA ALA A 32 7.24 4.27 -12.55
C ALA A 32 8.28 3.22 -12.96
N THR A 33 8.74 2.45 -11.98
CA THR A 33 9.76 1.40 -12.18
C THR A 33 9.26 0.07 -11.61
N ASN A 34 9.82 -1.05 -12.11
CA ASN A 34 9.54 -2.40 -11.61
C ASN A 34 10.46 -2.80 -10.43
N VAL A 35 10.94 -1.84 -9.68
CA VAL A 35 11.79 -2.08 -8.50
C VAL A 35 10.95 -2.69 -7.38
N ASN A 36 11.54 -3.62 -6.64
CA ASN A 36 10.91 -4.17 -5.43
C ASN A 36 10.55 -3.01 -4.46
N ALA A 37 9.31 -3.01 -3.98
CA ALA A 37 8.78 -1.94 -3.13
C ALA A 37 9.62 -1.65 -1.87
N LEU A 38 10.37 -2.63 -1.36
CA LEU A 38 11.23 -2.46 -0.17
C LEU A 38 12.64 -1.93 -0.49
N GLU A 39 13.10 -2.07 -1.74
CA GLU A 39 14.46 -1.72 -2.13
C GLU A 39 14.80 -0.23 -1.89
N PRO A 40 13.95 0.75 -2.28
CA PRO A 40 14.26 2.16 -2.03
C PRO A 40 14.34 2.51 -0.54
N ALA A 41 13.61 1.79 0.31
CA ALA A 41 13.61 2.03 1.76
C ALA A 41 14.88 1.55 2.46
N LYS A 42 15.75 0.77 1.80
CA LYS A 42 17.05 0.29 2.33
C LYS A 42 16.94 -0.26 3.75
N ILE A 43 16.00 -1.20 3.96
CA ILE A 43 15.72 -1.78 5.27
C ILE A 43 16.89 -2.65 5.72
N SER A 44 17.33 -2.49 6.97
CA SER A 44 18.40 -3.24 7.59
C SER A 44 17.93 -3.90 8.91
N PRO A 45 18.70 -4.81 9.50
CA PRO A 45 18.34 -5.41 10.80
C PRO A 45 18.14 -4.41 11.95
N ALA A 46 18.73 -3.22 11.84
CA ALA A 46 18.59 -2.17 12.85
C ALA A 46 17.28 -1.37 12.72
N CYS A 47 16.53 -1.54 11.61
CA CYS A 47 15.32 -0.78 11.36
C CYS A 47 14.13 -1.31 12.16
N HIS A 48 13.27 -0.40 12.57
CA HIS A 48 11.92 -0.68 13.06
C HIS A 48 10.91 -0.39 11.93
N VAL A 49 10.24 -1.44 11.45
CA VAL A 49 9.25 -1.37 10.38
C VAL A 49 7.85 -1.51 10.97
N ALA A 50 6.97 -0.54 10.74
CA ALA A 50 5.53 -0.62 10.98
C ALA A 50 4.81 -0.96 9.67
N MET A 51 4.02 -2.01 9.65
CA MET A 51 3.26 -2.45 8.47
C MET A 51 1.77 -2.42 8.79
N VAL A 52 1.02 -1.56 8.12
CA VAL A 52 -0.46 -1.53 8.17
C VAL A 52 -1.00 -2.36 7.02
N GLY A 53 -1.68 -3.45 7.37
CA GLY A 53 -2.07 -4.50 6.42
C GLY A 53 -1.07 -5.67 6.39
N TYR A 54 -1.56 -6.89 6.22
CA TYR A 54 -0.72 -8.09 6.19
C TYR A 54 -0.32 -8.48 4.77
N PHE A 55 0.90 -8.13 4.37
CA PHE A 55 1.46 -8.52 3.08
C PHE A 55 2.39 -9.74 3.23
N GLY A 56 1.82 -10.96 3.14
CA GLY A 56 2.54 -12.21 3.40
C GLY A 56 3.93 -12.32 2.77
N PRO A 57 4.12 -12.04 1.46
CA PRO A 57 5.43 -12.07 0.82
C PRO A 57 6.43 -11.09 1.47
N LEU A 58 6.00 -9.86 1.79
CA LEU A 58 6.87 -8.86 2.42
C LEU A 58 7.18 -9.20 3.88
N VAL A 59 6.21 -9.77 4.61
CA VAL A 59 6.45 -10.26 5.99
C VAL A 59 7.58 -11.28 6.01
N LYS A 60 7.60 -12.20 5.02
CA LYS A 60 8.67 -13.19 4.89
C LYS A 60 10.01 -12.49 4.62
N GLU A 61 10.07 -11.60 3.63
CA GLU A 61 11.28 -10.86 3.26
C GLU A 61 11.82 -10.02 4.43
N LEU A 62 10.97 -9.28 5.15
CA LEU A 62 11.36 -8.46 6.30
C LEU A 62 11.88 -9.29 7.48
N ARG A 63 11.30 -10.49 7.69
CA ARG A 63 11.81 -11.44 8.70
C ARG A 63 13.17 -12.01 8.32
N GLU A 64 13.41 -12.26 7.03
CA GLU A 64 14.72 -12.70 6.53
C GLU A 64 15.78 -11.62 6.67
N VAL A 65 15.42 -10.34 6.51
CA VAL A 65 16.30 -9.18 6.82
C VAL A 65 16.63 -9.14 8.33
N GLY A 66 15.74 -9.63 9.19
CA GLY A 66 15.94 -9.61 10.64
C GLY A 66 15.65 -8.26 11.31
N CYS A 67 14.90 -7.38 10.66
CA CYS A 67 14.48 -6.11 11.24
C CYS A 67 13.34 -6.30 12.27
N ARG A 68 13.15 -5.33 13.16
CA ARG A 68 11.95 -5.29 14.00
C ARG A 68 10.74 -4.99 13.12
N LEU A 69 9.76 -5.90 13.12
CA LEU A 69 8.54 -5.80 12.33
C LEU A 69 7.31 -5.87 13.24
N ASP A 70 6.55 -4.78 13.30
CA ASP A 70 5.24 -4.71 13.93
C ASP A 70 4.17 -4.60 12.83
N ILE A 71 3.18 -5.51 12.86
CA ILE A 71 2.10 -5.58 11.87
C ILE A 71 0.80 -5.14 12.53
N ILE A 72 0.11 -4.21 11.90
CA ILE A 72 -1.13 -3.59 12.36
C ILE A 72 -2.26 -4.02 11.43
N GLU A 73 -3.34 -4.57 11.97
CA GLU A 73 -4.50 -5.03 11.20
C GLU A 73 -5.80 -4.57 11.83
N LEU A 74 -6.81 -4.32 11.00
CA LEU A 74 -8.18 -4.05 11.45
C LEU A 74 -8.78 -5.28 12.17
N ASP A 75 -8.52 -6.48 11.64
CA ASP A 75 -8.87 -7.74 12.28
C ASP A 75 -7.67 -8.24 13.11
N SER A 76 -7.66 -7.87 14.37
CA SER A 76 -6.62 -8.26 15.33
C SER A 76 -6.74 -9.69 15.85
N THR A 77 -7.65 -10.51 15.30
CA THR A 77 -7.77 -11.93 15.69
C THR A 77 -6.62 -12.79 15.19
N ARG A 78 -5.87 -12.32 14.20
CA ARG A 78 -4.68 -12.99 13.70
C ARG A 78 -3.56 -12.94 14.74
N PRO A 79 -2.93 -14.07 15.10
CA PRO A 79 -1.81 -14.06 16.05
C PRO A 79 -0.63 -13.22 15.55
N GLY A 80 -0.06 -12.41 16.43
CA GLY A 80 1.14 -11.62 16.17
C GLY A 80 0.91 -10.34 15.35
N VAL A 81 -0.33 -9.86 15.30
CA VAL A 81 -0.65 -8.52 14.80
C VAL A 81 -1.14 -7.63 15.94
N LEU A 82 -1.00 -6.33 15.77
CA LEU A 82 -1.45 -5.29 16.67
C LEU A 82 -2.81 -4.75 16.24
N SER A 83 -3.60 -4.31 17.21
CA SER A 83 -4.81 -3.53 16.94
C SER A 83 -4.48 -2.14 16.37
N PRO A 84 -5.44 -1.44 15.74
CA PRO A 84 -5.23 -0.07 15.28
C PRO A 84 -4.77 0.89 16.38
N GLU A 85 -5.29 0.74 17.61
CA GLU A 85 -4.95 1.59 18.75
C GLU A 85 -3.50 1.37 19.22
N GLU A 86 -3.05 0.11 19.26
CA GLU A 86 -1.65 -0.23 19.54
C GLU A 86 -0.73 0.25 18.42
N GLY A 87 -1.22 0.17 17.17
CA GLY A 87 -0.54 0.59 15.96
C GLY A 87 -0.18 2.06 15.92
N GLU A 88 -1.00 2.96 16.48
CA GLU A 88 -0.70 4.40 16.54
C GLU A 88 0.64 4.67 17.25
N ARG A 89 0.93 3.94 18.34
CA ARG A 89 2.19 4.09 19.08
C ARG A 89 3.39 3.60 18.27
N VAL A 90 3.19 2.55 17.50
CA VAL A 90 4.25 1.98 16.64
C VAL A 90 4.54 2.90 15.46
N LEU A 91 3.51 3.44 14.82
CA LEU A 91 3.65 4.42 13.73
C LEU A 91 4.38 5.69 14.18
N ALA A 92 4.17 6.12 15.43
CA ALA A 92 4.84 7.30 15.97
C ALA A 92 6.36 7.13 16.16
N CYS A 93 6.88 5.91 16.20
CA CYS A 93 8.30 5.65 16.51
C CYS A 93 9.03 4.73 15.51
N CYS A 94 8.39 4.31 14.40
CA CYS A 94 9.04 3.48 13.39
C CYS A 94 10.01 4.27 12.51
N ASP A 95 10.98 3.56 11.93
CA ASP A 95 11.91 4.10 10.92
C ASP A 95 11.31 4.06 9.52
N VAL A 96 10.48 3.03 9.25
CA VAL A 96 9.83 2.81 7.97
C VAL A 96 8.37 2.45 8.22
N ALA A 97 7.44 3.16 7.59
CA ALA A 97 6.02 2.85 7.60
C ALA A 97 5.58 2.29 6.24
N ILE A 98 4.91 1.14 6.24
CA ILE A 98 4.27 0.55 5.07
C ILE A 98 2.77 0.60 5.29
N LEU A 99 2.07 1.39 4.50
CA LEU A 99 0.62 1.61 4.60
C LEU A 99 -0.09 0.91 3.46
N THR A 100 -1.16 0.18 3.76
CA THR A 100 -1.94 -0.49 2.72
C THR A 100 -2.71 0.49 1.85
N GLY A 101 -2.73 0.30 0.52
CA GLY A 101 -3.56 1.07 -0.40
C GLY A 101 -5.07 0.94 -0.14
N THR A 102 -5.51 -0.13 0.55
CA THR A 102 -6.91 -0.27 0.97
C THR A 102 -7.33 0.76 2.03
N SER A 103 -6.39 1.45 2.68
CA SER A 103 -6.67 2.56 3.59
C SER A 103 -7.39 3.74 2.90
N LEU A 104 -7.25 3.88 1.59
CA LEU A 104 -8.06 4.80 0.78
C LEU A 104 -9.53 4.38 0.76
N ILE A 105 -9.79 3.09 0.65
CA ILE A 105 -11.15 2.52 0.60
C ILE A 105 -11.82 2.60 1.97
N THR A 106 -11.07 2.35 3.03
CA THR A 106 -11.56 2.42 4.42
C THR A 106 -11.58 3.84 4.99
N ALA A 107 -11.10 4.84 4.24
CA ALA A 107 -10.96 6.23 4.68
C ALA A 107 -10.10 6.37 5.96
N THR A 108 -9.06 5.56 6.08
CA THR A 108 -8.16 5.56 7.24
C THR A 108 -6.78 6.14 6.93
N LEU A 109 -6.45 6.40 5.65
CA LEU A 109 -5.11 6.84 5.26
C LEU A 109 -4.68 8.13 5.95
N ASP A 110 -5.56 9.14 6.01
CA ASP A 110 -5.25 10.43 6.65
C ASP A 110 -4.95 10.25 8.15
N LYS A 111 -5.74 9.42 8.84
CA LYS A 111 -5.51 9.10 10.25
C LYS A 111 -4.17 8.38 10.45
N LEU A 112 -3.84 7.42 9.57
CA LEU A 112 -2.56 6.71 9.62
C LEU A 112 -1.38 7.67 9.40
N MET A 113 -1.47 8.57 8.42
CA MET A 113 -0.44 9.57 8.18
C MET A 113 -0.29 10.55 9.34
N ALA A 114 -1.40 10.96 9.97
CA ALA A 114 -1.38 11.83 11.15
C ALA A 114 -0.76 11.14 12.40
N SER A 115 -0.75 9.82 12.45
CA SER A 115 -0.12 9.04 13.54
C SER A 115 1.38 8.83 13.35
N LEU A 116 1.94 9.20 12.19
CA LEU A 116 3.37 9.07 11.93
C LEU A 116 4.17 10.06 12.78
N GLY A 117 5.30 9.58 13.31
CA GLY A 117 6.35 10.45 13.83
C GLY A 117 7.21 11.03 12.71
N THR A 118 8.49 10.68 12.68
CA THR A 118 9.43 11.12 11.64
C THR A 118 10.10 9.92 10.97
N PRO A 119 9.33 8.99 10.38
CA PRO A 119 9.94 7.87 9.65
C PRO A 119 10.72 8.40 8.44
N ARG A 120 11.85 7.78 8.14
CA ARG A 120 12.66 8.15 6.98
C ARG A 120 12.06 7.68 5.65
N SER A 121 11.10 6.76 5.70
CA SER A 121 10.39 6.26 4.52
C SER A 121 8.95 5.90 4.87
N VAL A 122 8.02 6.38 4.05
CA VAL A 122 6.59 6.07 4.15
C VAL A 122 6.11 5.56 2.79
N ILE A 123 5.69 4.31 2.75
CA ILE A 123 5.33 3.59 1.53
C ILE A 123 3.83 3.33 1.51
N LEU A 124 3.12 3.84 0.51
CA LEU A 124 1.76 3.40 0.23
C LEU A 124 1.82 2.20 -0.73
N LEU A 125 1.32 1.05 -0.30
CA LEU A 125 1.54 -0.22 -0.98
C LEU A 125 0.25 -0.97 -1.30
N GLY A 126 0.19 -1.57 -2.46
CA GLY A 126 -0.84 -2.53 -2.86
C GLY A 126 -1.55 -2.18 -4.14
N PRO A 127 -2.31 -3.12 -4.74
CA PRO A 127 -2.99 -2.91 -6.03
C PRO A 127 -3.99 -1.74 -6.03
N SER A 128 -4.47 -1.31 -4.87
CA SER A 128 -5.38 -0.16 -4.74
C SER A 128 -4.64 1.18 -4.68
N ALA A 129 -3.31 1.20 -4.51
CA ALA A 129 -2.54 2.43 -4.44
C ALA A 129 -2.45 3.09 -5.82
N PRO A 130 -2.93 4.35 -6.00
CA PRO A 130 -2.91 5.03 -7.28
C PRO A 130 -1.50 5.55 -7.60
N LEU A 131 -1.01 5.24 -8.80
CA LEU A 131 0.31 5.67 -9.28
C LEU A 131 0.25 7.09 -9.84
N CYS A 132 -0.06 8.06 -8.95
CA CYS A 132 -0.22 9.48 -9.26
C CYS A 132 0.52 10.31 -8.21
N PRO A 133 1.78 10.72 -8.46
CA PRO A 133 2.60 11.43 -7.48
C PRO A 133 2.00 12.79 -7.09
N GLU A 134 1.31 13.46 -8.00
CA GLU A 134 0.75 14.78 -7.78
C GLU A 134 -0.28 14.81 -6.64
N VAL A 135 -1.02 13.72 -6.46
CA VAL A 135 -2.04 13.60 -5.40
C VAL A 135 -1.40 13.51 -4.00
N PHE A 136 -0.14 13.11 -3.93
CA PHE A 136 0.59 12.87 -2.69
C PHE A 136 1.70 13.89 -2.41
N ALA A 137 1.79 14.95 -3.21
CA ALA A 137 2.87 15.94 -3.11
C ALA A 137 2.96 16.62 -1.72
N ASP A 138 1.81 16.85 -1.08
CA ASP A 138 1.73 17.50 0.24
C ASP A 138 1.53 16.49 1.39
N THR A 139 1.92 15.23 1.18
CA THR A 139 1.80 14.17 2.20
C THR A 139 3.17 13.68 2.67
N PRO A 140 3.26 13.00 3.82
CA PRO A 140 4.51 12.40 4.28
C PRO A 140 4.94 11.15 3.48
N LEU A 141 4.19 10.76 2.45
CA LEU A 141 4.56 9.61 1.62
C LEU A 141 5.85 9.89 0.84
N THR A 142 6.77 8.95 0.88
CA THR A 142 8.00 8.97 0.10
C THR A 142 7.95 8.08 -1.13
N GLN A 143 6.95 7.19 -1.17
CA GLN A 143 6.84 6.18 -2.22
C GLN A 143 5.40 5.68 -2.35
N VAL A 144 4.99 5.42 -3.58
CA VAL A 144 3.76 4.67 -3.90
C VAL A 144 4.15 3.44 -4.72
N SER A 145 3.69 2.27 -4.28
CA SER A 145 3.88 1.00 -4.99
C SER A 145 2.52 0.37 -5.28
N GLY A 146 2.14 0.42 -6.53
CA GLY A 146 0.83 0.00 -7.02
C GLY A 146 0.90 -1.11 -8.05
N ALA A 147 -0.20 -1.31 -8.77
CA ALA A 147 -0.30 -2.27 -9.85
C ALA A 147 -1.00 -1.68 -11.07
N ARG A 148 -0.46 -1.95 -12.25
CA ARG A 148 -1.09 -1.62 -13.52
C ARG A 148 -1.55 -2.90 -14.21
N VAL A 149 -2.81 -2.95 -14.61
CA VAL A 149 -3.39 -4.10 -15.31
C VAL A 149 -2.80 -4.18 -16.73
N LEU A 150 -2.31 -5.38 -17.10
CA LEU A 150 -1.77 -5.70 -18.43
C LEU A 150 -2.76 -6.53 -19.25
N ASP A 151 -3.52 -7.40 -18.58
CA ASP A 151 -4.53 -8.29 -19.16
C ASP A 151 -5.80 -8.26 -18.31
N CYS A 152 -6.81 -7.53 -18.79
CA CYS A 152 -8.09 -7.36 -18.10
C CYS A 152 -8.84 -8.69 -17.94
N ASP A 153 -8.87 -9.53 -18.97
CA ASP A 153 -9.60 -10.80 -18.95
C ASP A 153 -8.94 -11.78 -17.96
N GLY A 154 -7.61 -11.81 -17.92
CA GLY A 154 -6.85 -12.58 -16.96
C GLY A 154 -7.11 -12.14 -15.52
N VAL A 155 -7.12 -10.84 -15.25
CA VAL A 155 -7.43 -10.28 -13.92
C VAL A 155 -8.87 -10.62 -13.51
N LEU A 156 -9.86 -10.40 -14.40
CA LEU A 156 -11.27 -10.70 -14.12
C LEU A 156 -11.48 -12.18 -13.79
N ARG A 157 -10.81 -13.07 -14.53
CA ARG A 157 -10.88 -14.53 -14.25
C ARG A 157 -10.34 -14.84 -12.85
N VAL A 158 -9.14 -14.37 -12.52
CA VAL A 158 -8.52 -14.60 -11.20
C VAL A 158 -9.42 -14.10 -10.08
N VAL A 159 -9.99 -12.89 -10.21
CA VAL A 159 -10.85 -12.30 -9.19
C VAL A 159 -12.17 -13.06 -9.06
N SER A 160 -12.80 -13.46 -10.17
CA SER A 160 -14.07 -14.23 -10.16
C SER A 160 -13.91 -15.62 -9.51
N GLU A 161 -12.70 -16.19 -9.55
CA GLU A 161 -12.36 -17.46 -8.90
C GLU A 161 -11.87 -17.27 -7.44
N GLY A 162 -11.95 -16.06 -6.89
CA GLY A 162 -11.48 -15.75 -5.52
C GLY A 162 -9.96 -15.71 -5.37
N GLY A 163 -9.22 -15.61 -6.47
CA GLY A 163 -7.78 -15.53 -6.46
C GLY A 163 -7.26 -14.18 -5.97
N GLY A 164 -6.08 -14.20 -5.34
CA GLY A 164 -5.43 -13.00 -4.80
C GLY A 164 -4.15 -12.61 -5.54
N THR A 165 -3.40 -11.68 -4.95
CA THR A 165 -2.18 -11.09 -5.51
C THR A 165 -1.17 -12.10 -6.09
N PRO A 166 -0.93 -13.29 -5.50
CA PRO A 166 0.01 -14.26 -6.09
C PRO A 166 -0.39 -14.73 -7.48
N LEU A 167 -1.69 -14.87 -7.76
CA LEU A 167 -2.20 -15.28 -9.07
C LEU A 167 -2.30 -14.09 -10.04
N LEU A 168 -2.54 -12.89 -9.54
CA LEU A 168 -2.61 -11.65 -10.33
C LEU A 168 -1.27 -11.27 -10.97
N LYS A 169 -0.13 -11.69 -10.40
CA LYS A 169 1.23 -11.37 -10.90
C LYS A 169 1.45 -11.65 -12.40
N LYS A 170 0.66 -12.54 -12.98
CA LYS A 170 0.75 -12.88 -14.42
C LYS A 170 0.08 -11.84 -15.31
N TYR A 171 -0.82 -11.04 -14.76
CA TYR A 171 -1.74 -10.18 -15.51
C TYR A 171 -1.61 -8.70 -15.13
N VAL A 172 -0.72 -8.39 -14.18
CA VAL A 172 -0.44 -7.01 -13.73
C VAL A 172 1.06 -6.76 -13.68
N ALA A 173 1.46 -5.52 -13.93
CA ALA A 173 2.78 -5.02 -13.57
C ALA A 173 2.71 -4.38 -12.18
N PHE A 174 3.61 -4.76 -11.28
CA PHE A 174 3.82 -4.03 -10.02
C PHE A 174 4.84 -2.93 -10.28
N GLU A 175 4.45 -1.72 -9.98
CA GLU A 175 5.22 -0.52 -10.29
C GLU A 175 5.41 0.33 -9.04
N THR A 176 6.58 0.92 -8.90
CA THR A 176 6.98 1.78 -7.80
C THR A 176 7.30 3.18 -8.32
N LEU A 177 6.70 4.19 -7.71
CA LEU A 177 6.99 5.61 -7.89
C LEU A 177 7.64 6.14 -6.62
N LEU A 178 8.81 6.75 -6.75
CA LEU A 178 9.39 7.57 -5.69
C LEU A 178 8.77 8.96 -5.76
N LEU A 179 8.32 9.44 -4.61
CA LEU A 179 7.80 10.78 -4.45
C LEU A 179 9.00 11.66 -4.06
N ASN A 180 9.25 12.68 -4.84
CA ASN A 180 10.29 13.65 -4.52
C ASN A 180 9.85 14.46 -3.31
N GLY A 181 10.56 14.29 -2.18
CA GLY A 181 10.44 15.18 -1.04
C GLY A 181 11.05 16.54 -1.35
#